data_cfc20bc979aada8e5537fa8cbe835a00
#
_entry.id   cfc20bc979aada8e5537fa8cbe835a00
#
_cell.length_a   1.000
_cell.length_b   1.000
_cell.length_c   1.000
_cell.angle_alpha   90.00
_cell.angle_beta   90.00
_cell.angle_gamma   90.00
#
_symmetry.space_group_name_H-M   'P 1'
#
loop_
_entity.id
_entity.type
_entity.pdbx_description
1 polymer ?
#
loop_
_entity_poly.entity_id
_entity_poly.type
_entity_poly.pdbx_seq_one_letter_code
_entity_poly.pdbx_strand_id
1 'polypeptide(L)'
;MCIRDRSTWIIRKHFNVVLERTVRELRGEPCLDLEEFAPAKQEIVCSWSFGERVTEYEQMRQAICSYAARGAEKLRGEHQYCRFISAFVKTSPFAFNEPYYGNSASMKLLTPTQDSRDIINAAVKCLDKIWKDGHRYQKAGIMLGDFFSQGVAQLNLFDENAPRAGSERLMEVLDYLNGKDGKGTLYFAGQGIQQQWQMKRDMLSPRYTTRYSDLIKVR
;
A
#
# COMPACT_ATOMS: atom_id res chain seq x y z
N MET A 1 -17.39 -1.21 33.28
CA MET A 1 -17.26 -2.69 33.23
C MET A 1 -16.33 -3.04 32.07
N CYS A 2 -15.15 -3.57 32.36
CA CYS A 2 -14.11 -3.82 31.33
C CYS A 2 -14.43 -5.10 30.56
N ILE A 3 -14.12 -5.13 29.25
CA ILE A 3 -14.33 -6.31 28.39
C ILE A 3 -13.51 -7.51 28.87
N ARG A 4 -12.34 -7.25 29.49
CA ARG A 4 -11.46 -8.26 30.10
C ARG A 4 -12.17 -9.14 31.13
N ASP A 5 -13.12 -8.58 31.88
CA ASP A 5 -13.76 -9.26 33.03
C ASP A 5 -15.02 -10.06 32.61
N ARG A 6 -15.41 -9.99 31.34
CA ARG A 6 -16.56 -10.74 30.80
C ARG A 6 -16.19 -12.20 30.52
N SER A 7 -17.13 -13.13 30.77
CA SER A 7 -16.96 -14.54 30.41
C SER A 7 -16.58 -14.69 28.93
N THR A 8 -15.56 -15.52 28.65
CA THR A 8 -15.10 -15.81 27.27
C THR A 8 -16.21 -16.39 26.41
N TRP A 9 -17.11 -17.21 27.00
CA TRP A 9 -18.28 -17.74 26.31
C TRP A 9 -19.24 -16.63 25.81
N ILE A 10 -19.51 -15.62 26.66
CA ILE A 10 -20.33 -14.46 26.28
C ILE A 10 -19.68 -13.68 25.14
N ILE A 11 -18.36 -13.46 25.25
CA ILE A 11 -17.60 -12.76 24.19
C ILE A 11 -17.68 -13.53 22.85
N ARG A 12 -17.47 -14.82 22.88
CA ARG A 12 -17.53 -15.67 21.68
C ARG A 12 -18.92 -15.72 21.05
N LYS A 13 -19.96 -15.77 21.89
CA LYS A 13 -21.36 -15.81 21.44
C LYS A 13 -21.82 -14.49 20.78
N HIS A 14 -21.41 -13.34 21.32
CA HIS A 14 -21.89 -12.03 20.87
C HIS A 14 -20.95 -11.32 19.90
N PHE A 15 -19.70 -11.78 19.80
CA PHE A 15 -18.69 -11.20 18.92
C PHE A 15 -18.06 -12.28 18.04
N ASN A 16 -16.75 -12.52 18.20
CA ASN A 16 -16.01 -13.50 17.41
C ASN A 16 -14.82 -14.09 18.18
N VAL A 17 -14.18 -15.10 17.57
CA VAL A 17 -13.02 -15.78 18.16
C VAL A 17 -11.81 -14.85 18.32
N VAL A 18 -11.65 -13.84 17.47
CA VAL A 18 -10.53 -12.89 17.56
C VAL A 18 -10.64 -12.08 18.84
N LEU A 19 -11.83 -11.56 19.14
CA LEU A 19 -12.06 -10.79 20.37
C LEU A 19 -11.94 -11.68 21.62
N GLU A 20 -12.37 -12.96 21.56
CA GLU A 20 -12.15 -13.91 22.63
C GLU A 20 -10.65 -14.10 22.93
N ARG A 21 -9.82 -14.29 21.90
CA ARG A 21 -8.36 -14.39 22.06
C ARG A 21 -7.78 -13.12 22.68
N THR A 22 -8.17 -11.95 22.20
CA THR A 22 -7.75 -10.67 22.80
C THR A 22 -8.10 -10.58 24.29
N VAL A 23 -9.29 -11.04 24.69
CA VAL A 23 -9.69 -11.07 26.11
C VAL A 23 -8.82 -12.02 26.92
N ARG A 24 -8.47 -13.19 26.40
CA ARG A 24 -7.56 -14.15 27.04
C ARG A 24 -6.16 -13.55 27.20
N GLU A 25 -5.63 -12.92 26.16
CA GLU A 25 -4.32 -12.24 26.21
C GLU A 25 -4.30 -11.10 27.23
N LEU A 26 -5.37 -10.31 27.33
CA LEU A 26 -5.53 -9.30 28.39
C LEU A 26 -5.57 -9.89 29.81
N ARG A 27 -5.83 -11.20 29.95
CA ARG A 27 -5.76 -11.95 31.22
C ARG A 27 -4.42 -12.62 31.46
N GLY A 28 -3.48 -12.48 30.50
CA GLY A 28 -2.17 -13.11 30.57
C GLY A 28 -2.11 -14.54 30.00
N GLU A 29 -3.17 -15.00 29.29
CA GLU A 29 -3.17 -16.28 28.59
C GLU A 29 -2.62 -16.08 27.17
N PRO A 30 -1.44 -16.59 26.80
CA PRO A 30 -0.93 -16.47 25.45
C PRO A 30 -1.81 -17.25 24.47
N CYS A 31 -2.32 -16.58 23.43
CA CYS A 31 -3.16 -17.19 22.38
C CYS A 31 -2.46 -17.31 21.03
N LEU A 32 -1.33 -16.65 20.88
CA LEU A 32 -0.46 -16.70 19.70
C LEU A 32 0.95 -17.06 20.15
N ASP A 33 1.57 -17.98 19.45
CA ASP A 33 2.98 -18.30 19.63
C ASP A 33 3.86 -17.22 19.00
N LEU A 34 5.11 -17.14 19.45
CA LEU A 34 6.10 -16.27 18.84
C LEU A 34 6.49 -16.83 17.47
N GLU A 35 6.25 -16.08 16.42
CA GLU A 35 6.69 -16.44 15.07
C GLU A 35 8.20 -16.16 14.92
N GLU A 36 9.01 -17.20 14.81
CA GLU A 36 10.46 -17.07 14.58
C GLU A 36 10.77 -16.56 13.16
N PHE A 37 9.95 -16.92 12.19
CA PHE A 37 10.07 -16.50 10.80
C PHE A 37 8.75 -15.91 10.30
N ALA A 38 8.80 -14.67 9.81
CA ALA A 38 7.63 -14.06 9.20
C ALA A 38 7.23 -14.80 7.91
N PRO A 39 5.95 -15.18 7.74
CA PRO A 39 5.49 -15.80 6.52
C PRO A 39 5.64 -14.87 5.32
N ALA A 40 5.79 -15.43 4.13
CA ALA A 40 5.83 -14.65 2.89
C ALA A 40 4.57 -13.79 2.75
N LYS A 41 4.76 -12.52 2.38
CA LYS A 41 3.63 -11.60 2.18
C LYS A 41 2.72 -12.10 1.06
N GLN A 42 1.42 -12.06 1.30
CA GLN A 42 0.39 -12.44 0.33
C GLN A 42 -0.18 -11.23 -0.40
N GLU A 43 -0.06 -10.04 0.21
CA GLU A 43 -0.57 -8.79 -0.32
C GLU A 43 0.36 -7.62 0.06
N ILE A 44 0.46 -6.65 -0.83
CA ILE A 44 1.13 -5.38 -0.57
C ILE A 44 0.14 -4.25 -0.83
N VAL A 45 -0.17 -3.48 0.20
CA VAL A 45 -1.02 -2.30 0.09
C VAL A 45 -0.19 -1.04 0.27
N CYS A 46 -0.33 -0.10 -0.66
CA CYS A 46 0.25 1.23 -0.56
C CYS A 46 -0.88 2.26 -0.66
N SER A 47 -1.19 2.93 0.46
CA SER A 47 -2.26 3.92 0.51
C SER A 47 -1.95 5.00 1.54
N TRP A 48 -2.34 6.24 1.25
CA TRP A 48 -2.27 7.34 2.18
C TRP A 48 -3.53 8.19 2.12
N SER A 49 -3.83 8.86 3.22
CA SER A 49 -4.79 9.96 3.23
C SER A 49 -4.10 11.21 2.70
N PHE A 50 -4.84 12.01 1.93
CA PHE A 50 -4.33 13.25 1.36
C PHE A 50 -4.27 14.36 2.42
N GLY A 51 -3.28 15.23 2.32
CA GLY A 51 -3.15 16.41 3.16
C GLY A 51 -4.22 17.45 2.86
N GLU A 52 -4.58 17.55 1.58
CA GLU A 52 -5.75 18.28 1.08
C GLU A 52 -6.58 17.35 0.23
N ARG A 53 -7.91 17.55 0.24
CA ARG A 53 -8.80 16.68 -0.53
C ARG A 53 -8.57 16.89 -2.02
N VAL A 54 -8.37 15.79 -2.73
CA VAL A 54 -8.13 15.79 -4.17
C VAL A 54 -9.45 15.87 -4.92
N THR A 55 -9.53 16.81 -5.84
CA THR A 55 -10.70 17.03 -6.73
C THR A 55 -10.34 16.86 -8.21
N GLU A 56 -9.05 16.96 -8.54
CA GLU A 56 -8.55 16.91 -9.91
C GLU A 56 -8.06 15.51 -10.26
N TYR A 57 -8.48 15.00 -11.42
CA TYR A 57 -8.07 13.68 -11.91
C TYR A 57 -6.55 13.56 -12.01
N GLU A 58 -5.86 14.57 -12.52
CA GLU A 58 -4.41 14.49 -12.71
C GLU A 58 -3.64 14.37 -11.39
N GLN A 59 -4.09 15.04 -10.33
CA GLN A 59 -3.51 14.89 -9.00
C GLN A 59 -3.73 13.48 -8.44
N MET A 60 -4.93 12.91 -8.67
CA MET A 60 -5.23 11.54 -8.28
C MET A 60 -4.39 10.53 -9.06
N ARG A 61 -4.21 10.73 -10.35
CA ARG A 61 -3.37 9.90 -11.21
C ARG A 61 -1.92 9.91 -10.74
N GLN A 62 -1.37 11.08 -10.42
CA GLN A 62 -0.01 11.21 -9.86
C GLN A 62 0.14 10.46 -8.53
N ALA A 63 -0.85 10.56 -7.65
CA ALA A 63 -0.86 9.84 -6.38
C ALA A 63 -0.87 8.32 -6.60
N ILE A 64 -1.74 7.81 -7.46
CA ILE A 64 -1.81 6.38 -7.82
C ILE A 64 -0.50 5.90 -8.45
N CYS A 65 0.10 6.67 -9.36
CA CYS A 65 1.41 6.35 -9.93
C CYS A 65 2.49 6.24 -8.85
N SER A 66 2.50 7.16 -7.88
CA SER A 66 3.45 7.15 -6.76
C SER A 66 3.24 5.94 -5.85
N TYR A 67 1.99 5.59 -5.55
CA TYR A 67 1.69 4.40 -4.73
C TYR A 67 2.02 3.11 -5.46
N ALA A 68 1.77 3.05 -6.76
CA ALA A 68 2.12 1.90 -7.59
C ALA A 68 3.64 1.70 -7.70
N ALA A 69 4.40 2.77 -7.91
CA ALA A 69 5.87 2.71 -7.90
C ALA A 69 6.41 2.23 -6.54
N ARG A 70 5.85 2.74 -5.44
CA ARG A 70 6.21 2.31 -4.09
C ARG A 70 5.81 0.87 -3.78
N GLY A 71 4.66 0.42 -4.29
CA GLY A 71 4.22 -0.98 -4.20
C GLY A 71 5.17 -1.92 -4.94
N ALA A 72 5.57 -1.54 -6.15
CA ALA A 72 6.52 -2.29 -6.97
C ALA A 72 7.91 -2.39 -6.33
N GLU A 73 8.43 -1.30 -5.74
CA GLU A 73 9.67 -1.30 -4.96
C GLU A 73 9.61 -2.32 -3.81
N LYS A 74 8.52 -2.30 -3.03
CA LYS A 74 8.33 -3.27 -1.94
C LYS A 74 8.23 -4.71 -2.44
N LEU A 75 7.53 -4.94 -3.56
CA LEU A 75 7.37 -6.25 -4.17
C LEU A 75 8.72 -6.83 -4.59
N ARG A 76 9.59 -6.02 -5.22
CA ARG A 76 10.95 -6.41 -5.57
C ARG A 76 11.81 -6.69 -4.33
N GLY A 77 11.65 -5.92 -3.27
CA GLY A 77 12.32 -6.17 -1.98
C GLY A 77 11.93 -7.50 -1.32
N GLU A 78 10.76 -8.05 -1.66
CA GLU A 78 10.32 -9.40 -1.24
C GLU A 78 10.70 -10.48 -2.28
N HIS A 79 11.40 -10.13 -3.35
CA HIS A 79 11.76 -11.03 -4.47
C HIS A 79 10.55 -11.75 -5.10
N GLN A 80 9.42 -11.02 -5.23
CA GLN A 80 8.17 -11.55 -5.75
C GLN A 80 7.70 -10.79 -6.99
N TYR A 81 6.84 -11.46 -7.77
CA TYR A 81 6.10 -10.91 -8.90
C TYR A 81 4.62 -10.89 -8.56
N CYS A 82 3.86 -9.92 -9.04
CA CYS A 82 2.41 -9.86 -8.85
C CYS A 82 1.69 -9.99 -10.18
N ARG A 83 0.47 -10.55 -10.11
CA ARG A 83 -0.45 -10.62 -11.25
C ARG A 83 -1.74 -9.87 -11.00
N PHE A 84 -2.13 -9.67 -9.75
CA PHE A 84 -3.33 -8.95 -9.36
C PHE A 84 -2.98 -7.52 -8.92
N ILE A 85 -3.64 -6.54 -9.53
CA ILE A 85 -3.47 -5.12 -9.20
C ILE A 85 -4.86 -4.52 -8.99
N SER A 86 -5.05 -3.81 -7.90
CA SER A 86 -6.27 -3.09 -7.58
C SER A 86 -5.95 -1.65 -7.20
N ALA A 87 -6.79 -0.71 -7.62
CA ALA A 87 -6.77 0.67 -7.15
C ALA A 87 -8.09 0.99 -6.45
N PHE A 88 -8.05 1.81 -5.43
CA PHE A 88 -9.24 2.28 -4.72
C PHE A 88 -9.15 3.76 -4.38
N VAL A 89 -10.30 4.39 -4.31
CA VAL A 89 -10.47 5.79 -3.91
C VAL A 89 -11.59 5.91 -2.90
N LYS A 90 -11.48 6.84 -1.94
CA LYS A 90 -12.50 7.08 -0.91
C LYS A 90 -12.60 8.56 -0.59
N THR A 91 -13.83 9.07 -0.44
CA THR A 91 -14.12 10.36 0.21
C THR A 91 -14.11 10.18 1.73
N SER A 92 -14.24 11.26 2.49
CA SER A 92 -14.31 11.18 3.94
C SER A 92 -15.71 10.70 4.39
N PRO A 93 -15.80 9.67 5.23
CA PRO A 93 -17.10 9.26 5.79
C PRO A 93 -17.62 10.25 6.85
N PHE A 94 -16.77 11.17 7.31
CA PHE A 94 -17.09 12.17 8.34
C PHE A 94 -17.31 13.58 7.77
N ALA A 95 -17.33 13.72 6.45
CA ALA A 95 -17.58 15.02 5.83
C ALA A 95 -19.04 15.40 5.97
N PHE A 96 -19.30 16.56 6.59
CA PHE A 96 -20.64 17.07 6.76
C PHE A 96 -21.16 17.60 5.41
N ASN A 97 -22.36 17.21 5.02
CA ASN A 97 -23.04 17.60 3.76
C ASN A 97 -22.32 17.16 2.45
N GLU A 98 -21.45 16.16 2.49
CA GLU A 98 -20.85 15.59 1.29
C GLU A 98 -21.28 14.12 1.14
N PRO A 99 -21.67 13.68 -0.06
CA PRO A 99 -22.02 12.29 -0.27
C PRO A 99 -20.75 11.40 -0.14
N TYR A 100 -20.87 10.32 0.62
CA TYR A 100 -19.80 9.34 0.67
C TYR A 100 -19.69 8.61 -0.67
N TYR A 101 -18.47 8.56 -1.20
CA TYR A 101 -18.11 7.75 -2.34
C TYR A 101 -16.86 6.94 -2.02
N GLY A 102 -16.96 5.63 -2.17
CA GLY A 102 -15.82 4.73 -2.07
C GLY A 102 -15.97 3.63 -3.11
N ASN A 103 -14.95 3.45 -3.93
CA ASN A 103 -14.97 2.44 -4.98
C ASN A 103 -13.58 1.86 -5.20
N SER A 104 -13.53 0.65 -5.75
CA SER A 104 -12.30 -0.03 -6.15
C SER A 104 -12.51 -0.75 -7.47
N ALA A 105 -11.45 -0.79 -8.27
CA ALA A 105 -11.38 -1.63 -9.46
C ALA A 105 -10.10 -2.44 -9.42
N SER A 106 -10.16 -3.62 -10.01
CA SER A 106 -9.02 -4.51 -10.11
C SER A 106 -8.86 -5.04 -11.52
N MET A 107 -7.64 -5.47 -11.82
CA MET A 107 -7.33 -6.22 -13.02
C MET A 107 -6.29 -7.29 -12.73
N LYS A 108 -6.31 -8.33 -13.54
CA LYS A 108 -5.36 -9.43 -13.48
C LYS A 108 -4.55 -9.41 -14.78
N LEU A 109 -3.23 -9.35 -14.63
CA LEU A 109 -2.32 -9.40 -15.77
C LEU A 109 -2.21 -10.83 -16.28
N LEU A 110 -1.94 -11.01 -17.57
CA LEU A 110 -1.70 -12.32 -18.15
C LEU A 110 -0.40 -12.92 -17.60
N THR A 111 0.66 -12.11 -17.56
CA THR A 111 1.97 -12.51 -17.06
C THR A 111 2.27 -11.77 -15.76
N PRO A 112 2.75 -12.47 -14.70
CA PRO A 112 3.20 -11.81 -13.48
C PRO A 112 4.36 -10.84 -13.75
N THR A 113 4.35 -9.68 -13.09
CA THR A 113 5.36 -8.64 -13.28
C THR A 113 5.87 -8.07 -11.96
N GLN A 114 7.08 -7.56 -11.95
CA GLN A 114 7.65 -6.69 -10.92
C GLN A 114 8.07 -5.32 -11.48
N ASP A 115 7.82 -5.10 -12.78
CA ASP A 115 8.14 -3.84 -13.46
C ASP A 115 7.18 -2.73 -13.01
N SER A 116 7.75 -1.66 -12.46
CA SER A 116 6.97 -0.51 -12.00
C SER A 116 6.11 0.11 -13.10
N ARG A 117 6.56 0.06 -14.37
CA ARG A 117 5.82 0.64 -15.51
C ARG A 117 4.52 -0.11 -15.77
N ASP A 118 4.57 -1.45 -15.71
CA ASP A 118 3.40 -2.29 -15.94
C ASP A 118 2.40 -2.15 -14.80
N ILE A 119 2.89 -2.13 -13.55
CA ILE A 119 2.07 -1.93 -12.35
C ILE A 119 1.42 -0.55 -12.36
N ILE A 120 2.17 0.51 -12.71
CA ILE A 120 1.62 1.87 -12.84
C ILE A 120 0.53 1.92 -13.91
N ASN A 121 0.79 1.40 -15.10
CA ASN A 121 -0.18 1.38 -16.19
C ASN A 121 -1.47 0.63 -15.82
N ALA A 122 -1.34 -0.51 -15.14
CA ALA A 122 -2.48 -1.27 -14.67
C ALA A 122 -3.27 -0.52 -13.58
N ALA A 123 -2.57 0.13 -12.64
CA ALA A 123 -3.20 0.91 -11.57
C ALA A 123 -3.95 2.13 -12.14
N VAL A 124 -3.41 2.81 -13.14
CA VAL A 124 -4.09 3.93 -13.83
C VAL A 124 -5.33 3.44 -14.56
N LYS A 125 -5.27 2.33 -15.30
CA LYS A 125 -6.45 1.71 -15.94
C LYS A 125 -7.54 1.32 -14.92
N CYS A 126 -7.16 0.93 -13.71
CA CYS A 126 -8.11 0.69 -12.62
C CYS A 126 -8.71 2.00 -12.11
N LEU A 127 -7.90 3.06 -11.97
CA LEU A 127 -8.38 4.39 -11.59
C LEU A 127 -9.42 4.93 -12.57
N ASP A 128 -9.18 4.81 -13.88
CA ASP A 128 -10.10 5.27 -14.94
C ASP A 128 -11.51 4.70 -14.80
N LYS A 129 -11.63 3.47 -14.28
CA LYS A 129 -12.92 2.80 -14.06
C LYS A 129 -13.69 3.31 -12.86
N ILE A 130 -13.00 3.90 -11.88
CA ILE A 130 -13.60 4.28 -10.58
C ILE A 130 -13.61 5.78 -10.32
N TRP A 131 -12.91 6.56 -11.15
CA TRP A 131 -12.91 8.01 -11.03
C TRP A 131 -14.31 8.58 -11.31
N LYS A 132 -14.72 9.54 -10.50
CA LYS A 132 -15.90 10.37 -10.72
C LYS A 132 -15.59 11.80 -10.39
N ASP A 133 -15.89 12.71 -11.31
CA ASP A 133 -15.79 14.13 -11.07
C ASP A 133 -16.76 14.62 -10.00
N GLY A 134 -16.47 15.75 -9.39
CA GLY A 134 -17.33 16.39 -8.41
C GLY A 134 -17.21 15.82 -6.99
N HIS A 135 -16.36 14.82 -6.76
CA HIS A 135 -16.07 14.30 -5.42
C HIS A 135 -14.77 14.88 -4.84
N ARG A 136 -14.74 15.05 -3.52
CA ARG A 136 -13.56 15.50 -2.77
C ARG A 136 -12.92 14.31 -2.08
N TYR A 137 -11.95 13.68 -2.74
CA TYR A 137 -11.31 12.46 -2.27
C TYR A 137 -10.38 12.70 -1.09
N GLN A 138 -10.50 11.87 -0.06
CA GLN A 138 -9.69 11.91 1.16
C GLN A 138 -8.56 10.90 1.15
N LYS A 139 -8.75 9.74 0.50
CA LYS A 139 -7.81 8.64 0.51
C LYS A 139 -7.82 7.90 -0.82
N ALA A 140 -6.65 7.49 -1.25
CA ALA A 140 -6.49 6.55 -2.35
C ALA A 140 -5.37 5.55 -2.05
N GLY A 141 -5.33 4.48 -2.81
CA GLY A 141 -4.27 3.48 -2.70
C GLY A 141 -4.35 2.43 -3.77
N ILE A 142 -3.31 1.60 -3.79
CA ILE A 142 -3.23 0.39 -4.60
C ILE A 142 -3.04 -0.83 -3.70
N MET A 143 -3.42 -1.98 -4.23
CA MET A 143 -3.16 -3.29 -3.64
C MET A 143 -2.59 -4.20 -4.73
N LEU A 144 -1.50 -4.86 -4.40
CA LEU A 144 -0.87 -5.91 -5.21
C LEU A 144 -1.12 -7.25 -4.55
N GLY A 145 -1.43 -8.25 -5.31
CA GLY A 145 -1.70 -9.61 -4.84
C GLY A 145 -1.42 -10.66 -5.92
N ASP A 146 -1.78 -11.90 -5.64
CA ASP A 146 -1.50 -13.04 -6.51
C ASP A 146 0.00 -13.11 -6.81
N PHE A 147 0.79 -13.36 -5.75
CA PHE A 147 2.25 -13.30 -5.79
C PHE A 147 2.86 -14.61 -6.26
N PHE A 148 3.95 -14.48 -7.00
CA PHE A 148 4.74 -15.59 -7.55
C PHE A 148 6.21 -15.39 -7.18
N SER A 149 6.87 -16.48 -6.83
CA SER A 149 8.32 -16.50 -6.64
C SER A 149 9.06 -16.38 -7.97
N GLN A 150 10.28 -15.91 -7.92
CA GLN A 150 11.16 -15.82 -9.09
C GLN A 150 11.32 -17.20 -9.74
N GLY A 151 11.21 -17.26 -11.08
CA GLY A 151 11.33 -18.51 -11.85
C GLY A 151 10.04 -19.33 -12.01
N VAL A 152 8.94 -18.98 -11.34
CA VAL A 152 7.65 -19.70 -11.44
C VAL A 152 6.70 -19.04 -12.46
N ALA A 153 7.03 -17.84 -12.95
CA ALA A 153 6.19 -17.12 -13.90
C ALA A 153 6.21 -17.81 -15.27
N GLN A 154 5.11 -18.50 -15.61
CA GLN A 154 4.93 -19.03 -16.96
C GLN A 154 4.62 -17.87 -17.92
N LEU A 155 5.50 -17.66 -18.90
CA LEU A 155 5.28 -16.67 -19.95
C LEU A 155 4.18 -17.14 -20.89
N ASN A 156 3.30 -16.23 -21.25
CA ASN A 156 2.26 -16.48 -22.26
C ASN A 156 2.80 -16.03 -23.61
N LEU A 157 2.80 -16.93 -24.59
CA LEU A 157 3.27 -16.67 -25.96
C LEU A 157 2.48 -15.55 -26.67
N PHE A 158 1.25 -15.31 -26.24
CA PHE A 158 0.35 -14.30 -26.84
C PHE A 158 0.22 -13.03 -25.97
N ASP A 159 1.10 -12.84 -24.99
CA ASP A 159 1.09 -11.65 -24.15
C ASP A 159 1.81 -10.49 -24.83
N GLU A 160 1.04 -9.50 -25.29
CA GLU A 160 1.60 -8.26 -25.86
C GLU A 160 2.43 -7.46 -24.84
N ASN A 161 2.24 -7.72 -23.55
CA ASN A 161 2.98 -7.12 -22.44
C ASN A 161 4.06 -8.07 -21.87
N ALA A 162 4.58 -8.98 -22.71
CA ALA A 162 5.68 -9.85 -22.32
C ALA A 162 6.82 -9.06 -21.65
N PRO A 163 7.56 -9.64 -20.69
CA PRO A 163 8.63 -8.95 -19.99
C PRO A 163 9.59 -8.32 -20.98
N ARG A 164 9.76 -7.00 -20.88
CA ARG A 164 10.65 -6.26 -21.77
C ARG A 164 12.08 -6.67 -21.51
N ALA A 165 12.86 -6.88 -22.58
CA ALA A 165 14.28 -7.18 -22.45
C ALA A 165 14.99 -6.12 -21.57
N GLY A 166 15.76 -6.58 -20.59
CA GLY A 166 16.47 -5.68 -19.66
C GLY A 166 15.61 -5.01 -18.59
N SER A 167 14.32 -5.36 -18.46
CA SER A 167 13.40 -4.78 -17.45
C SER A 167 13.92 -4.98 -16.03
N GLU A 168 14.36 -6.16 -15.67
CA GLU A 168 14.88 -6.46 -14.32
C GLU A 168 16.08 -5.58 -13.99
N ARG A 169 17.05 -5.52 -14.91
CA ARG A 169 18.24 -4.69 -14.73
C ARG A 169 17.91 -3.19 -14.58
N LEU A 170 16.92 -2.69 -15.32
CA LEU A 170 16.45 -1.32 -15.18
C LEU A 170 15.84 -1.08 -13.79
N MET A 171 15.04 -2.00 -13.29
CA MET A 171 14.43 -1.90 -11.96
C MET A 171 15.48 -2.00 -10.86
N GLU A 172 16.49 -2.84 -10.99
CA GLU A 172 17.63 -2.92 -10.07
C GLU A 172 18.40 -1.60 -10.00
N VAL A 173 18.70 -0.98 -11.14
CA VAL A 173 19.38 0.32 -11.19
C VAL A 173 18.52 1.41 -10.56
N LEU A 174 17.21 1.42 -10.83
CA LEU A 174 16.25 2.35 -10.22
C LEU A 174 16.27 2.24 -8.69
N ASP A 175 16.16 1.02 -8.17
CA ASP A 175 16.11 0.76 -6.74
C ASP A 175 17.46 1.06 -6.07
N TYR A 176 18.58 0.73 -6.73
CA TYR A 176 19.93 1.03 -6.26
C TYR A 176 20.16 2.54 -6.10
N LEU A 177 19.82 3.34 -7.12
CA LEU A 177 20.01 4.78 -7.08
C LEU A 177 19.09 5.43 -6.04
N ASN A 178 17.84 5.03 -5.94
CA ASN A 178 16.94 5.52 -4.91
C ASN A 178 17.31 5.06 -3.50
N GLY A 179 17.99 3.94 -3.36
CA GLY A 179 18.54 3.48 -2.09
C GLY A 179 19.78 4.25 -1.67
N LYS A 180 20.67 4.57 -2.62
CA LYS A 180 21.95 5.25 -2.38
C LYS A 180 21.78 6.76 -2.16
N ASP A 181 21.09 7.42 -3.08
CA ASP A 181 21.05 8.90 -3.15
C ASP A 181 19.77 9.47 -2.50
N GLY A 182 18.88 8.59 -2.03
CA GLY A 182 17.62 8.95 -1.38
C GLY A 182 16.39 8.64 -2.24
N LYS A 183 15.27 8.42 -1.56
CA LYS A 183 14.01 8.09 -2.22
C LYS A 183 13.52 9.22 -3.09
N GLY A 184 13.21 8.88 -4.35
CA GLY A 184 12.71 9.86 -5.33
C GLY A 184 13.81 10.55 -6.14
N THR A 185 15.06 10.11 -6.06
CA THR A 185 16.15 10.56 -6.95
C THR A 185 15.82 10.24 -8.41
N LEU A 186 15.37 9.02 -8.66
CA LEU A 186 14.77 8.62 -9.94
C LEU A 186 13.31 8.26 -9.74
N TYR A 187 12.44 8.80 -10.59
CA TYR A 187 11.01 8.54 -10.54
C TYR A 187 10.39 8.56 -11.94
N PHE A 188 9.21 7.97 -12.07
CA PHE A 188 8.45 7.98 -13.32
C PHE A 188 7.71 9.31 -13.47
N ALA A 189 7.75 9.90 -14.65
CA ALA A 189 7.13 11.20 -14.95
C ALA A 189 5.64 11.27 -14.52
N GLY A 190 4.92 10.15 -14.59
CA GLY A 190 3.52 10.05 -14.13
C GLY A 190 3.31 10.34 -12.64
N GLN A 191 4.36 10.35 -11.82
CA GLN A 191 4.25 10.67 -10.39
C GLN A 191 4.16 12.18 -10.12
N GLY A 192 4.45 13.03 -11.13
CA GLY A 192 4.48 14.47 -10.99
C GLY A 192 5.67 15.00 -10.20
N ILE A 193 5.97 16.28 -10.36
CA ILE A 193 7.08 16.96 -9.67
C ILE A 193 6.59 17.59 -8.36
N GLN A 194 5.43 18.27 -8.40
CA GLN A 194 4.82 18.94 -7.26
C GLN A 194 3.66 18.10 -6.73
N GLN A 195 3.88 17.41 -5.63
CA GLN A 195 2.90 16.51 -5.03
C GLN A 195 2.09 17.22 -3.94
N GLN A 196 1.23 18.16 -4.33
CA GLN A 196 0.36 18.94 -3.42
C GLN A 196 -0.59 18.05 -2.60
N TRP A 197 -0.90 16.87 -3.09
CA TRP A 197 -1.75 15.88 -2.43
C TRP A 197 -1.08 15.14 -1.27
N GLN A 198 0.23 15.32 -1.05
CA GLN A 198 0.93 14.63 0.03
C GLN A 198 0.33 14.93 1.41
N MET A 199 0.41 13.93 2.29
CA MET A 199 0.00 14.10 3.68
C MET A 199 0.84 15.19 4.36
N LYS A 200 0.18 16.16 4.99
CA LYS A 200 0.84 17.17 5.83
C LYS A 200 1.46 16.48 7.06
N ARG A 201 2.71 16.78 7.32
CA ARG A 201 3.48 16.22 8.45
C ARG A 201 4.15 17.33 9.25
N ASP A 202 3.38 18.37 9.56
CA ASP A 202 3.91 19.59 10.19
C ASP A 202 4.16 19.41 11.70
N MET A 203 3.49 18.40 12.31
CA MET A 203 3.53 18.11 13.75
C MET A 203 4.13 16.72 14.01
N LEU A 204 5.38 16.49 13.60
CA LEU A 204 6.07 15.24 13.89
C LEU A 204 6.72 15.30 15.27
N SER A 205 6.54 14.25 16.08
CA SER A 205 7.32 14.06 17.30
C SER A 205 8.80 13.79 16.96
N PRO A 206 9.73 14.12 17.85
CA PRO A 206 11.14 13.77 17.72
C PRO A 206 11.31 12.24 17.55
N ARG A 207 12.34 11.84 16.82
CA ARG A 207 12.61 10.43 16.48
C ARG A 207 13.57 9.81 17.49
N TYR A 208 13.17 9.75 18.75
CA TYR A 208 14.01 9.29 19.86
C TYR A 208 14.59 7.88 19.67
N THR A 209 13.89 7.01 18.95
CA THR A 209 14.31 5.61 18.74
C THR A 209 15.14 5.38 17.48
N THR A 210 15.15 6.33 16.54
CA THR A 210 15.75 6.13 15.21
C THR A 210 16.72 7.23 14.79
N ARG A 211 16.81 8.32 15.57
CA ARG A 211 17.71 9.43 15.28
C ARG A 211 18.43 9.90 16.53
N TYR A 212 19.73 9.65 16.59
CA TYR A 212 20.56 9.94 17.75
C TYR A 212 20.58 11.43 18.15
N SER A 213 20.56 12.33 17.15
CA SER A 213 20.54 13.79 17.39
C SER A 213 19.25 14.29 18.06
N ASP A 214 18.18 13.52 18.04
CA ASP A 214 16.88 13.90 18.60
C ASP A 214 16.71 13.42 20.05
N LEU A 215 17.71 12.69 20.60
CA LEU A 215 17.69 12.24 21.99
C LEU A 215 17.67 13.44 22.94
N ILE A 216 16.88 13.31 24.01
CA ILE A 216 16.83 14.30 25.08
C ILE A 216 18.22 14.39 25.75
N LYS A 217 18.80 15.59 25.75
CA LYS A 217 20.04 15.84 26.46
C LYS A 217 19.71 16.03 27.94
N VAL A 218 20.17 15.11 28.77
CA VAL A 218 20.12 15.27 30.24
C VAL A 218 21.31 16.15 30.66
N ARG A 219 21.01 17.16 31.46
CA ARG A 219 22.01 18.03 32.08
C ARG A 219 22.41 17.48 33.44
#